data_59a372128f0e810080c06c0b91661295
#
_entry.id   59a372128f0e810080c06c0b91661295
#
_cell.length_a   1.000
_cell.length_b   1.000
_cell.length_c   1.000
_cell.angle_alpha   90.00
_cell.angle_beta   90.00
_cell.angle_gamma   90.00
#
_symmetry.space_group_name_H-M   'P 1'
#
loop_
_entity.id
_entity.type
_entity.pdbx_description
1 polymer ?
#
loop_
_entity_poly.entity_id
_entity_poly.type
_entity_poly.pdbx_seq_one_letter_code
_entity_poly.pdbx_strand_id
1 'polypeptide(L)'
;YAGSPLAYSFSEANDKKGITVVELKEKGTCLVRTILLQSKTKLAVLKDTLKNLLSETYQEFQTGYYLSIRVTDEEMLEYPVQRLQQTFSGMLECRIENRRMLSQGITKSADLSALEKKPKELFAEFYEKQNEVPMNEIEKMILKQVLDEMEETTGDTN
;
A
#
# COMPACT_ATOMS: atom_id res chain seq x y z
N TYR A 1 6.75 20.89 22.48
CA TYR A 1 7.47 19.87 21.72
C TYR A 1 7.97 20.45 20.40
N ALA A 2 9.27 20.31 20.12
CA ALA A 2 9.92 20.95 18.97
C ALA A 2 9.78 20.15 17.65
N GLY A 3 9.02 19.07 17.65
CA GLY A 3 8.85 18.17 16.51
C GLY A 3 9.98 17.15 16.31
N SER A 4 9.84 16.26 15.36
CA SER A 4 10.86 15.27 15.01
C SER A 4 11.93 15.89 14.10
N PRO A 5 13.24 15.60 14.31
CA PRO A 5 14.31 16.13 13.48
C PRO A 5 14.33 15.53 12.06
N LEU A 6 13.74 14.37 11.87
CA LEU A 6 13.62 13.67 10.59
C LEU A 6 12.15 13.30 10.32
N ALA A 7 11.82 13.04 9.07
CA ALA A 7 10.56 12.45 8.69
C ALA A 7 10.60 10.93 8.96
N TYR A 8 9.64 10.42 9.74
CA TYR A 8 9.52 8.99 10.09
C TYR A 8 8.31 8.31 9.43
N SER A 9 7.50 9.07 8.70
CA SER A 9 6.31 8.58 8.03
C SER A 9 6.22 9.18 6.63
N PHE A 10 5.64 8.44 5.69
CA PHE A 10 5.36 8.95 4.35
C PHE A 10 4.37 10.13 4.34
N SER A 11 3.55 10.28 5.38
CA SER A 11 2.72 11.49 5.54
C SER A 11 3.55 12.75 5.76
N GLU A 12 4.79 12.61 6.22
CA GLU A 12 5.73 13.71 6.49
C GLU A 12 6.74 13.90 5.34
N ALA A 13 6.60 13.19 4.22
CA ALA A 13 7.55 13.21 3.11
C ALA A 13 7.81 14.63 2.56
N ASN A 14 6.82 15.51 2.61
CA ASN A 14 6.91 16.89 2.15
C ASN A 14 7.22 17.90 3.26
N ASP A 15 7.38 17.45 4.50
CA ASP A 15 7.64 18.34 5.63
C ASP A 15 9.07 18.87 5.60
N LYS A 16 9.22 20.16 5.87
CA LYS A 16 10.52 20.78 6.06
C LYS A 16 10.92 20.63 7.53
N LYS A 17 11.79 19.67 7.80
CA LYS A 17 12.31 19.45 9.16
C LYS A 17 13.42 20.45 9.48
N GLY A 18 13.48 20.89 10.73
CA GLY A 18 14.43 21.92 11.13
C GLY A 18 14.58 22.07 12.64
N ILE A 19 15.60 22.81 13.04
CA ILE A 19 15.84 23.21 14.41
C ILE A 19 15.46 24.68 14.57
N THR A 20 14.62 24.97 15.55
CA THR A 20 14.27 26.33 15.90
C THR A 20 15.28 26.87 16.93
N VAL A 21 15.98 27.92 16.57
CA VAL A 21 16.90 28.64 17.46
C VAL A 21 16.19 29.89 17.95
N VAL A 22 16.11 30.03 19.28
CA VAL A 22 15.49 31.19 19.92
C VAL A 22 16.58 31.94 20.67
N GLU A 23 16.81 33.15 20.29
CA GLU A 23 17.76 34.06 20.95
C GLU A 23 16.98 35.08 21.79
N LEU A 24 17.11 34.97 23.10
CA LEU A 24 16.50 35.91 24.04
C LEU A 24 17.39 37.14 24.19
N LYS A 25 16.83 38.32 23.92
CA LYS A 25 17.50 39.60 24.09
C LYS A 25 16.95 40.32 25.33
N GLU A 26 16.88 41.64 25.27
CA GLU A 26 16.29 42.42 26.34
C GLU A 26 14.86 42.03 26.62
N LYS A 27 14.38 42.34 27.83
CA LYS A 27 13.05 41.96 28.31
C LYS A 27 11.93 42.30 27.29
N GLY A 28 11.27 41.25 26.79
CA GLY A 28 10.20 41.36 25.80
C GLY A 28 10.61 41.19 24.34
N THR A 29 11.92 40.98 24.06
CA THR A 29 12.42 40.79 22.68
C THR A 29 13.06 39.41 22.53
N CYS A 30 12.61 38.63 21.54
CA CYS A 30 13.25 37.39 21.14
C CYS A 30 13.41 37.34 19.61
N LEU A 31 14.47 36.73 19.14
CA LEU A 31 14.70 36.42 17.73
C LEU A 31 14.54 34.91 17.55
N VAL A 32 13.70 34.54 16.58
CA VAL A 32 13.45 33.13 16.25
C VAL A 32 13.94 32.89 14.83
N ARG A 33 14.75 31.87 14.64
CA ARG A 33 15.20 31.42 13.30
C ARG A 33 15.12 29.92 13.21
N THR A 34 14.80 29.41 12.04
CA THR A 34 14.77 27.97 11.76
C THR A 34 15.96 27.59 10.88
N ILE A 35 16.72 26.59 11.31
CA ILE A 35 17.79 25.96 10.53
C ILE A 35 17.24 24.67 9.96
N LEU A 36 17.11 24.59 8.63
CA LEU A 36 16.60 23.39 7.95
C LEU A 36 17.60 22.24 8.06
N LEU A 37 17.09 21.08 8.40
CA LEU A 37 17.85 19.84 8.41
C LEU A 37 17.69 19.13 7.06
N GLN A 38 18.81 18.60 6.56
CA GLN A 38 18.80 17.78 5.36
C GLN A 38 19.02 16.32 5.73
N SER A 39 18.05 15.46 5.42
CA SER A 39 18.22 14.01 5.58
C SER A 39 19.11 13.47 4.45
N LYS A 40 19.98 12.50 4.78
CA LYS A 40 20.79 11.76 3.81
C LYS A 40 19.90 10.93 2.86
N THR A 41 18.86 10.31 3.41
CA THR A 41 17.85 9.56 2.65
C THR A 41 16.50 10.26 2.86
N LYS A 42 15.84 10.60 1.79
CA LYS A 42 14.56 11.29 1.82
C LYS A 42 13.40 10.31 1.75
N LEU A 43 12.22 10.71 2.20
CA LEU A 43 10.98 9.98 1.95
C LEU A 43 10.28 10.58 0.74
N ALA A 44 9.71 9.73 -0.11
CA ALA A 44 8.82 10.18 -1.19
C ALA A 44 7.66 9.22 -1.40
N VAL A 45 6.54 9.77 -1.85
CA VAL A 45 5.37 9.01 -2.28
C VAL A 45 5.21 9.21 -3.77
N LEU A 46 5.33 8.13 -4.54
CA LEU A 46 5.15 8.14 -5.98
C LEU A 46 3.79 7.54 -6.32
N LYS A 47 3.03 8.20 -7.19
CA LYS A 47 1.71 7.74 -7.60
C LYS A 47 1.54 7.94 -9.11
N ASP A 48 1.55 6.83 -9.85
CA ASP A 48 1.38 6.84 -11.30
C ASP A 48 1.09 5.40 -11.80
N THR A 49 0.91 5.26 -13.12
CA THR A 49 0.86 3.95 -13.79
C THR A 49 2.22 3.27 -13.75
N LEU A 50 2.23 1.94 -13.78
CA LEU A 50 3.47 1.15 -13.78
C LEU A 50 4.40 1.56 -14.92
N LYS A 51 3.85 1.81 -16.10
CA LYS A 51 4.62 2.24 -17.27
C LYS A 51 5.35 3.57 -17.02
N ASN A 52 4.66 4.54 -16.44
CA ASN A 52 5.25 5.84 -16.14
C ASN A 52 6.28 5.76 -15.03
N LEU A 53 6.00 5.01 -13.95
CA LEU A 53 6.92 4.78 -12.84
C LEU A 53 8.25 4.17 -13.29
N LEU A 54 8.24 3.30 -14.30
CA LEU A 54 9.43 2.69 -14.88
C LEU A 54 10.10 3.55 -15.96
N SER A 55 9.58 4.74 -16.26
CA SER A 55 10.16 5.68 -17.24
C SER A 55 11.30 6.51 -16.63
N GLU A 56 12.01 7.22 -17.48
CA GLU A 56 13.09 8.13 -17.08
C GLU A 56 12.63 9.28 -16.17
N THR A 57 11.35 9.60 -16.18
CA THR A 57 10.76 10.66 -15.34
C THR A 57 11.01 10.46 -13.85
N TYR A 58 11.08 9.21 -13.40
CA TYR A 58 11.29 8.84 -12.00
C TYR A 58 12.70 8.36 -11.70
N GLN A 59 13.66 8.56 -12.60
CA GLN A 59 15.04 8.09 -12.46
C GLN A 59 15.74 8.65 -11.20
N GLU A 60 15.45 9.88 -10.82
CA GLU A 60 16.03 10.51 -9.62
C GLU A 60 15.67 9.78 -8.31
N PHE A 61 14.54 9.03 -8.29
CA PHE A 61 14.06 8.31 -7.11
C PHE A 61 14.66 6.91 -6.95
N GLN A 62 15.46 6.44 -7.90
CA GLN A 62 16.06 5.09 -7.85
C GLN A 62 17.05 4.93 -6.69
N THR A 63 17.67 6.04 -6.27
CA THR A 63 18.63 6.05 -5.16
C THR A 63 18.40 7.26 -4.25
N GLY A 64 18.79 7.12 -2.97
CA GLY A 64 18.71 8.22 -2.02
C GLY A 64 17.31 8.49 -1.44
N TYR A 65 16.34 7.65 -1.76
CA TYR A 65 14.96 7.76 -1.26
C TYR A 65 14.47 6.46 -0.65
N TYR A 66 13.66 6.57 0.40
CA TYR A 66 12.71 5.54 0.81
C TYR A 66 11.35 5.87 0.18
N LEU A 67 10.77 4.89 -0.49
CA LEU A 67 9.61 5.10 -1.36
C LEU A 67 8.37 4.33 -0.89
N SER A 68 7.23 5.03 -0.89
CA SER A 68 5.90 4.43 -0.94
C SER A 68 5.37 4.60 -2.36
N ILE A 69 5.15 3.51 -3.08
CA ILE A 69 4.71 3.54 -4.48
C ILE A 69 3.25 3.12 -4.56
N ARG A 70 2.45 3.92 -5.28
CA ARG A 70 1.02 3.69 -5.52
C ARG A 70 0.80 3.54 -7.02
N VAL A 71 0.49 2.33 -7.44
CA VAL A 71 0.24 1.99 -8.84
C VAL A 71 -1.22 2.22 -9.16
N THR A 72 -1.52 3.00 -10.20
CA THR A 72 -2.88 3.43 -10.55
C THR A 72 -3.47 2.73 -11.78
N ASP A 73 -2.81 1.69 -12.28
CA ASP A 73 -3.28 0.94 -13.43
C ASP A 73 -4.63 0.26 -13.13
N GLU A 74 -5.56 0.37 -14.08
CA GLU A 74 -6.89 -0.26 -14.00
C GLU A 74 -6.86 -1.72 -14.46
N GLU A 75 -5.85 -2.10 -15.24
CA GLU A 75 -5.67 -3.43 -15.79
C GLU A 75 -4.87 -4.32 -14.81
N MET A 76 -5.03 -5.63 -14.97
CA MET A 76 -4.24 -6.60 -14.22
C MET A 76 -2.78 -6.56 -14.70
N LEU A 77 -1.87 -6.27 -13.79
CA LEU A 77 -0.44 -6.15 -14.09
C LEU A 77 0.30 -7.46 -13.75
N GLU A 78 1.21 -7.85 -14.62
CA GLU A 78 2.12 -8.96 -14.35
C GLU A 78 3.31 -8.50 -13.50
N TYR A 79 3.42 -9.09 -12.31
CA TYR A 79 4.54 -8.90 -11.36
C TYR A 79 4.94 -7.43 -11.10
N PRO A 80 3.99 -6.50 -10.83
CA PRO A 80 4.31 -5.08 -10.72
C PRO A 80 5.27 -4.78 -9.57
N VAL A 81 5.11 -5.45 -8.43
CA VAL A 81 5.97 -5.26 -7.27
C VAL A 81 7.40 -5.66 -7.55
N GLN A 82 7.63 -6.80 -8.20
CA GLN A 82 8.98 -7.28 -8.53
C GLN A 82 9.69 -6.34 -9.50
N ARG A 83 8.98 -5.86 -10.53
CA ARG A 83 9.53 -4.90 -11.50
C ARG A 83 9.92 -3.58 -10.86
N LEU A 84 9.09 -3.08 -9.94
CA LEU A 84 9.38 -1.86 -9.19
C LEU A 84 10.55 -2.04 -8.21
N GLN A 85 10.65 -3.19 -7.52
CA GLN A 85 11.76 -3.49 -6.62
C GLN A 85 13.11 -3.55 -7.33
N GLN A 86 13.14 -4.06 -8.56
CA GLN A 86 14.35 -4.07 -9.39
C GLN A 86 14.82 -2.67 -9.77
N THR A 87 13.88 -1.72 -9.92
CA THR A 87 14.19 -0.35 -10.34
C THR A 87 14.46 0.57 -9.14
N PHE A 88 13.68 0.42 -8.06
CA PHE A 88 13.72 1.29 -6.90
C PHE A 88 14.25 0.55 -5.68
N SER A 89 15.54 0.64 -5.42
CA SER A 89 16.20 -0.05 -4.31
C SER A 89 15.69 0.34 -2.92
N GLY A 90 15.14 1.52 -2.77
CA GLY A 90 14.58 2.05 -1.53
C GLY A 90 13.06 1.90 -1.40
N MET A 91 12.40 1.08 -2.21
CA MET A 91 10.97 0.84 -2.08
C MET A 91 10.64 0.07 -0.80
N LEU A 92 9.89 0.70 0.11
CA LEU A 92 9.44 0.09 1.37
C LEU A 92 7.99 -0.36 1.30
N GLU A 93 7.17 0.30 0.48
CA GLU A 93 5.74 0.02 0.36
C GLU A 93 5.31 0.11 -1.10
N CYS A 94 4.46 -0.82 -1.52
CA CYS A 94 3.80 -0.77 -2.82
C CYS A 94 2.32 -1.11 -2.66
N ARG A 95 1.45 -0.24 -3.17
CA ARG A 95 -0.01 -0.42 -3.17
C ARG A 95 -0.54 -0.26 -4.59
N ILE A 96 -1.51 -1.08 -4.96
CA ILE A 96 -2.26 -0.93 -6.20
C ILE A 96 -3.55 -0.21 -5.85
N GLU A 97 -3.72 1.01 -6.40
CA GLU A 97 -4.91 1.87 -6.19
C GLU A 97 -5.65 2.02 -7.52
N ASN A 98 -6.46 1.05 -7.91
CA ASN A 98 -7.33 1.18 -9.07
C ASN A 98 -8.74 1.62 -8.64
N ARG A 99 -9.53 2.16 -9.58
CA ARG A 99 -10.90 2.65 -9.30
C ARG A 99 -11.81 1.54 -8.79
N ARG A 100 -11.64 0.30 -9.24
CA ARG A 100 -12.42 -0.85 -8.78
C ARG A 100 -12.20 -1.12 -7.30
N MET A 101 -10.98 -1.00 -6.79
CA MET A 101 -10.70 -1.13 -5.36
C MET A 101 -11.24 0.04 -4.55
N LEU A 102 -11.20 1.26 -5.10
CA LEU A 102 -11.73 2.46 -4.43
C LEU A 102 -13.27 2.46 -4.39
N SER A 103 -13.95 2.01 -5.45
CA SER A 103 -15.41 1.95 -5.50
C SER A 103 -15.99 0.84 -4.61
N GLN A 104 -15.23 -0.21 -4.33
CA GLN A 104 -15.66 -1.32 -3.46
C GLN A 104 -15.52 -1.04 -1.97
N GLY A 105 -15.04 0.15 -1.58
CA GLY A 105 -15.00 0.57 -0.17
C GLY A 105 -14.33 -0.46 0.75
N ILE A 106 -13.30 -1.18 0.27
CA ILE A 106 -12.58 -2.15 1.10
C ILE A 106 -11.71 -1.41 2.11
N THR A 107 -12.34 -0.72 3.01
CA THR A 107 -11.86 -0.62 4.38
C THR A 107 -12.08 -2.01 4.98
N LYS A 108 -11.12 -2.88 4.81
CA LYS A 108 -11.10 -4.14 5.54
C LYS A 108 -10.90 -3.86 7.02
N SER A 109 -11.98 -3.58 7.73
CA SER A 109 -12.16 -4.22 9.02
C SER A 109 -12.35 -5.70 8.69
N ALA A 110 -11.38 -6.53 9.04
CA ALA A 110 -11.54 -7.96 8.95
C ALA A 110 -12.79 -8.31 9.77
N ASP A 111 -13.85 -8.69 9.06
CA ASP A 111 -15.10 -9.08 9.69
C ASP A 111 -14.81 -10.41 10.39
N LEU A 112 -14.66 -10.35 11.72
CA LEU A 112 -14.36 -11.55 12.54
C LEU A 112 -15.43 -12.64 12.33
N SER A 113 -16.64 -12.28 11.87
CA SER A 113 -17.69 -13.22 11.48
C SER A 113 -17.31 -14.10 10.27
N ALA A 114 -16.33 -13.67 9.46
CA ALA A 114 -15.84 -14.49 8.33
C ALA A 114 -15.04 -15.73 8.80
N LEU A 115 -14.50 -15.72 10.01
CA LEU A 115 -13.74 -16.85 10.57
C LEU A 115 -14.64 -18.05 10.98
N GLU A 116 -15.94 -17.82 11.16
CA GLU A 116 -16.90 -18.87 11.53
C GLU A 116 -17.62 -19.52 10.35
N LYS A 117 -17.47 -18.94 9.14
CA LYS A 117 -18.14 -19.44 7.92
C LYS A 117 -17.36 -20.58 7.27
N LYS A 118 -18.09 -21.53 6.71
CA LYS A 118 -17.48 -22.62 5.92
C LYS A 118 -16.85 -22.08 4.64
N PRO A 119 -15.76 -22.68 4.14
CA PRO A 119 -15.08 -22.23 2.92
C PRO A 119 -16.00 -22.06 1.73
N LYS A 120 -17.00 -22.93 1.60
CA LYS A 120 -18.03 -22.86 0.54
C LYS A 120 -18.87 -21.58 0.61
N GLU A 121 -19.27 -21.17 1.80
CA GLU A 121 -20.09 -19.97 2.03
C GLU A 121 -19.29 -18.71 1.78
N LEU A 122 -18.04 -18.69 2.23
CA LEU A 122 -17.11 -17.59 1.97
C LEU A 122 -16.85 -17.37 0.49
N PHE A 123 -16.66 -18.47 -0.25
CA PHE A 123 -16.43 -18.37 -1.69
C PHE A 123 -17.70 -17.92 -2.44
N ALA A 124 -18.87 -18.39 -2.04
CA ALA A 124 -20.14 -17.96 -2.65
C ALA A 124 -20.39 -16.46 -2.46
N GLU A 125 -20.15 -15.94 -1.24
CA GLU A 125 -20.24 -14.49 -0.97
C GLU A 125 -19.19 -13.67 -1.74
N PHE A 126 -17.97 -14.19 -1.87
CA PHE A 126 -16.92 -13.56 -2.65
C PHE A 126 -17.31 -13.50 -4.13
N TYR A 127 -17.82 -14.62 -4.68
CA TYR A 127 -18.26 -14.70 -6.07
C TYR A 127 -19.39 -13.70 -6.37
N GLU A 128 -20.40 -13.65 -5.51
CA GLU A 128 -21.53 -12.71 -5.66
C GLU A 128 -21.08 -11.26 -5.59
N LYS A 129 -20.15 -10.93 -4.67
CA LYS A 129 -19.56 -9.58 -4.59
C LYS A 129 -18.74 -9.19 -5.82
N GLN A 130 -18.05 -10.15 -6.44
CA GLN A 130 -17.19 -9.88 -7.60
C GLN A 130 -17.98 -9.77 -8.90
N ASN A 131 -19.01 -10.60 -9.05
CA ASN A 131 -19.75 -10.70 -10.30
C ASN A 131 -21.10 -9.97 -10.27
N GLU A 132 -21.51 -9.44 -9.10
CA GLU A 132 -22.82 -8.81 -8.86
C GLU A 132 -24.02 -9.73 -9.14
N VAL A 133 -23.76 -11.04 -9.28
CA VAL A 133 -24.75 -12.08 -9.55
C VAL A 133 -24.41 -13.32 -8.70
N PRO A 134 -25.39 -13.98 -8.07
CA PRO A 134 -25.15 -15.20 -7.32
C PRO A 134 -24.75 -16.36 -8.23
N MET A 135 -23.99 -17.32 -7.69
CA MET A 135 -23.57 -18.52 -8.41
C MET A 135 -24.78 -19.33 -8.90
N ASN A 136 -24.71 -19.78 -10.15
CA ASN A 136 -25.69 -20.71 -10.72
C ASN A 136 -25.44 -22.16 -10.22
N GLU A 137 -26.35 -23.09 -10.53
CA GLU A 137 -26.26 -24.46 -10.03
C GLU A 137 -25.03 -25.24 -10.56
N ILE A 138 -24.58 -24.93 -11.77
CA ILE A 138 -23.38 -25.56 -12.35
C ILE A 138 -22.11 -25.07 -11.63
N GLU A 139 -22.03 -23.78 -11.37
CA GLU A 139 -20.91 -23.16 -10.66
C GLU A 139 -20.81 -23.66 -9.21
N LYS A 140 -21.95 -23.81 -8.53
CA LYS A 140 -22.01 -24.41 -7.18
C LYS A 140 -21.53 -25.88 -7.17
N MET A 141 -21.86 -26.63 -8.24
CA MET A 141 -21.44 -28.02 -8.38
C MET A 141 -19.92 -28.10 -8.61
N ILE A 142 -19.36 -27.26 -9.47
CA ILE A 142 -17.92 -27.16 -9.71
C ILE A 142 -17.18 -26.77 -8.41
N LEU A 143 -17.69 -25.76 -7.71
CA LEU A 143 -17.09 -25.35 -6.42
C LEU A 143 -17.05 -26.48 -5.41
N LYS A 144 -18.14 -27.25 -5.33
CA LYS A 144 -18.20 -28.43 -4.43
C LYS A 144 -17.14 -29.45 -4.81
N GLN A 145 -17.02 -29.78 -6.09
CA GLN A 145 -16.05 -30.75 -6.57
C GLN A 145 -14.62 -30.33 -6.24
N VAL A 146 -14.27 -29.06 -6.49
CA VAL A 146 -12.93 -28.53 -6.20
C VAL A 146 -12.61 -28.58 -4.69
N LEU A 147 -13.59 -28.23 -3.83
CA LEU A 147 -13.40 -28.29 -2.38
C LEU A 147 -13.24 -29.74 -1.88
N ASP A 148 -14.02 -30.68 -2.41
CA ASP A 148 -13.92 -32.09 -2.08
C ASP A 148 -12.53 -32.66 -2.47
N GLU A 149 -12.02 -32.31 -3.67
CA GLU A 149 -10.67 -32.71 -4.13
C GLU A 149 -9.55 -32.10 -3.26
N MET A 150 -9.72 -30.87 -2.77
CA MET A 150 -8.75 -30.23 -1.86
C MET A 150 -8.72 -30.90 -0.48
N GLU A 151 -9.87 -31.32 0.06
CA GLU A 151 -9.95 -32.04 1.34
C GLU A 151 -9.29 -33.42 1.25
N GLU A 152 -9.45 -34.15 0.16
CA GLU A 152 -8.81 -35.44 -0.07
C GLU A 152 -7.28 -35.31 -0.15
N THR A 153 -6.78 -34.24 -0.82
CA THR A 153 -5.33 -33.99 -0.95
C THR A 153 -4.67 -33.59 0.37
N THR A 154 -5.42 -32.99 1.29
CA THR A 154 -4.90 -32.54 2.61
C THR A 154 -4.95 -33.66 3.66
N GLY A 155 -5.72 -34.70 3.42
CA GLY A 155 -5.86 -35.86 4.33
C GLY A 155 -4.72 -36.89 4.26
N ASP A 156 -3.88 -36.87 3.21
CA ASP A 156 -2.82 -37.86 2.96
C ASP A 156 -1.43 -37.46 3.50
N THR A 157 -1.35 -36.41 4.30
CA THR A 157 -0.07 -35.97 4.93
C THR A 157 -0.15 -36.10 6.45
N ASN A 158 -0.20 -37.35 6.93
CA ASN A 158 0.04 -37.66 8.36
C ASN A 158 0.91 -38.91 8.49
#